data_ab425345f41c402f8033ff55347f1a3a
#
_entry.id   ab425345f41c402f8033ff55347f1a3a
#
_cell.length_a   1.000
_cell.length_b   1.000
_cell.length_c   1.000
_cell.angle_alpha   90.00
_cell.angle_beta   90.00
_cell.angle_gamma   90.00
#
_symmetry.space_group_name_H-M   'P 1'
#
loop_
_entity.id
_entity.type
_entity.pdbx_description
1 polymer ?
#
loop_
_entity_poly.entity_id
_entity_poly.type
_entity_poly.pdbx_seq_one_letter_code
_entity_poly.pdbx_strand_id
1 'polypeptide(L)'
;MAQVNDKGLASGGKLEIVKPVGKRRITHAIHDIDGTHSLIRDWPPVMSISIHHAMTGGLADDFDSDAQAQRLIAASGRQPLPETDRFCVESAGLSALTQMEFGIRRAIQLGNLPKSANLPLTPRVLADNARVIERMWQGEERFEDIPEPAAIRAFIQERTPRLFRLYEKVLNGACRDRNTADARKNPAKWRVPGSLEFMQYLHGLGVKNYFVTGAVIYPEGGMYEEVLAVEFAIGPGKMVEALEGSSWDRKMPKDEVMRELFTRLQVDPSHALVIGDGRTEMKAGTDMGCVTMSRLPHDAKRQREMHVGFGVNYIVEDYVDPVLRKLIQA
;
A
#
# COMPACT_ATOMS: atom_id res chain seq x y z
N MET A 1 25.95 12.21 -10.93
CA MET A 1 25.42 11.51 -9.75
C MET A 1 24.27 12.32 -9.18
N ALA A 2 23.10 11.69 -9.03
CA ALA A 2 21.95 12.39 -8.47
C ALA A 2 22.15 12.77 -7.00
N GLN A 3 21.72 13.94 -6.62
CA GLN A 3 21.73 14.42 -5.24
C GLN A 3 20.54 15.33 -4.96
N VAL A 4 20.01 15.23 -3.76
CA VAL A 4 19.08 16.21 -3.19
C VAL A 4 19.92 17.38 -2.64
N ASN A 5 19.47 18.58 -2.92
CA ASN A 5 20.07 19.80 -2.37
C ASN A 5 18.99 20.86 -2.17
N ASP A 6 18.59 21.05 -0.94
CA ASP A 6 17.60 22.06 -0.53
C ASP A 6 18.22 23.37 -0.04
N LYS A 7 19.54 23.48 -0.04
CA LYS A 7 20.24 24.68 0.43
C LYS A 7 19.88 25.88 -0.44
N GLY A 8 19.27 26.87 0.17
CA GLY A 8 18.84 28.08 -0.52
C GLY A 8 17.50 27.95 -1.27
N LEU A 9 16.86 26.78 -1.24
CA LEU A 9 15.48 26.64 -1.69
C LEU A 9 14.52 27.10 -0.58
N ALA A 10 13.53 27.90 -0.94
CA ALA A 10 12.41 28.24 -0.07
C ALA A 10 11.23 27.33 -0.38
N SER A 11 10.44 26.99 0.65
CA SER A 11 9.12 26.43 0.44
C SER A 11 8.28 27.40 -0.38
N GLY A 12 7.68 26.92 -1.45
CA GLY A 12 6.85 27.73 -2.33
C GLY A 12 6.25 26.88 -3.45
N GLY A 13 5.16 27.38 -4.04
CA GLY A 13 4.43 26.62 -5.05
C GLY A 13 3.85 25.33 -4.46
N LYS A 14 4.12 24.21 -5.14
CA LYS A 14 3.63 22.87 -4.76
C LYS A 14 4.62 22.07 -3.92
N LEU A 15 5.82 22.62 -3.64
CA LEU A 15 6.83 21.99 -2.78
C LEU A 15 6.84 22.65 -1.40
N GLU A 16 6.68 21.86 -0.37
CA GLU A 16 6.92 22.25 1.02
C GLU A 16 8.19 21.56 1.55
N ILE A 17 9.11 22.32 2.13
CA ILE A 17 10.28 21.81 2.85
C ILE A 17 9.91 21.73 4.33
N VAL A 18 9.68 20.52 4.85
CA VAL A 18 9.33 20.29 6.26
C VAL A 18 10.58 20.16 7.11
N LYS A 19 11.52 19.31 6.69
CA LYS A 19 12.79 19.09 7.37
C LYS A 19 13.93 19.07 6.35
N PRO A 20 14.71 20.15 6.24
CA PRO A 20 15.83 20.22 5.33
C PRO A 20 16.86 19.10 5.54
N VAL A 21 17.38 18.54 4.46
CA VAL A 21 18.44 17.50 4.50
C VAL A 21 19.81 18.05 4.09
N GLY A 22 19.87 19.24 3.48
CA GLY A 22 21.05 19.79 2.86
C GLY A 22 21.40 19.07 1.58
N LYS A 23 22.70 18.82 1.38
CA LYS A 23 23.19 18.10 0.20
C LYS A 23 23.36 16.63 0.51
N ARG A 24 22.59 15.75 -0.19
CA ARG A 24 22.66 14.29 -0.02
C ARG A 24 22.65 13.58 -1.36
N ARG A 25 23.55 12.63 -1.56
CA ARG A 25 23.59 11.76 -2.73
C ARG A 25 22.38 10.83 -2.73
N ILE A 26 21.76 10.63 -3.90
CA ILE A 26 20.67 9.68 -4.13
C ILE A 26 21.07 8.71 -5.23
N THR A 27 21.00 7.43 -4.96
CA THR A 27 21.29 6.36 -5.90
C THR A 27 20.08 5.51 -6.22
N HIS A 28 19.13 5.42 -5.27
CA HIS A 28 17.91 4.62 -5.38
C HIS A 28 16.69 5.45 -4.96
N ALA A 29 15.57 5.17 -5.58
CA ALA A 29 14.30 5.74 -5.18
C ALA A 29 13.26 4.62 -5.03
N ILE A 30 12.58 4.63 -3.90
CA ILE A 30 11.50 3.70 -3.54
C ILE A 30 10.20 4.49 -3.63
N HIS A 31 9.29 4.00 -4.45
CA HIS A 31 8.03 4.69 -4.72
C HIS A 31 6.86 3.80 -4.32
N ASP A 32 5.90 4.36 -3.62
CA ASP A 32 4.55 3.80 -3.57
C ASP A 32 3.85 4.02 -4.92
N ILE A 33 2.73 3.37 -5.16
CA ILE A 33 2.03 3.40 -6.45
C ILE A 33 0.72 4.19 -6.35
N ASP A 34 -0.23 3.65 -5.57
CA ASP A 34 -1.59 4.17 -5.47
C ASP A 34 -1.62 5.52 -4.78
N GLY A 35 -2.11 6.54 -5.49
CA GLY A 35 -2.12 7.90 -4.97
C GLY A 35 -0.78 8.62 -5.05
N THR A 36 0.30 7.92 -5.28
CA THR A 36 1.64 8.48 -5.43
C THR A 36 1.97 8.72 -6.89
N HIS A 37 1.78 7.73 -7.74
CA HIS A 37 2.02 7.79 -9.18
C HIS A 37 0.79 7.44 -10.00
N SER A 38 -0.02 6.48 -9.55
CA SER A 38 -1.26 6.04 -10.17
C SER A 38 -2.48 6.63 -9.46
N LEU A 39 -3.51 6.96 -10.24
CA LEU A 39 -4.83 7.37 -9.78
C LEU A 39 -5.90 6.26 -9.96
N ILE A 40 -5.49 5.02 -10.26
CA ILE A 40 -6.38 3.86 -10.31
C ILE A 40 -6.66 3.44 -8.86
N ARG A 41 -7.78 3.94 -8.29
CA ARG A 41 -8.02 3.90 -6.83
C ARG A 41 -9.35 3.30 -6.39
N ASP A 42 -10.18 2.77 -7.26
CA ASP A 42 -11.55 2.37 -6.90
C ASP A 42 -11.61 1.10 -6.02
N TRP A 43 -10.49 0.68 -5.43
CA TRP A 43 -10.37 -0.50 -4.61
C TRP A 43 -11.01 -0.41 -3.20
N PRO A 44 -11.11 0.76 -2.50
CA PRO A 44 -11.55 0.77 -1.10
C PRO A 44 -12.96 0.21 -0.87
N PRO A 45 -13.99 0.54 -1.68
CA PRO A 45 -15.32 -0.06 -1.52
C PRO A 45 -15.34 -1.57 -1.77
N VAL A 46 -14.45 -2.05 -2.65
CA VAL A 46 -14.32 -3.48 -2.97
C VAL A 46 -13.65 -4.23 -1.83
N MET A 47 -12.61 -3.66 -1.24
CA MET A 47 -11.96 -4.23 -0.06
C MET A 47 -12.92 -4.25 1.13
N SER A 48 -13.62 -3.15 1.36
CA SER A 48 -14.62 -3.02 2.43
C SER A 48 -15.69 -4.12 2.36
N ILE A 49 -16.30 -4.33 1.20
CA ILE A 49 -17.33 -5.37 1.04
C ILE A 49 -16.75 -6.78 1.18
N SER A 50 -15.53 -7.02 0.76
CA SER A 50 -14.86 -8.32 0.89
C SER A 50 -14.57 -8.64 2.36
N ILE A 51 -14.07 -7.67 3.12
CA ILE A 51 -13.86 -7.78 4.57
C ILE A 51 -15.21 -7.99 5.28
N HIS A 52 -16.23 -7.20 4.94
CA HIS A 52 -17.56 -7.32 5.51
C HIS A 52 -18.17 -8.70 5.25
N HIS A 53 -18.01 -9.24 4.04
CA HIS A 53 -18.44 -10.60 3.70
C HIS A 53 -17.78 -11.65 4.61
N ALA A 54 -16.47 -11.54 4.87
CA ALA A 54 -15.79 -12.44 5.80
C ALA A 54 -16.33 -12.31 7.23
N MET A 55 -16.56 -11.07 7.70
CA MET A 55 -17.05 -10.80 9.05
C MET A 55 -18.46 -11.36 9.30
N THR A 56 -19.35 -11.29 8.30
CA THR A 56 -20.78 -11.57 8.46
C THR A 56 -21.25 -12.88 7.81
N GLY A 57 -20.51 -13.37 6.82
CA GLY A 57 -20.87 -14.53 6.01
C GLY A 57 -20.54 -15.89 6.63
N GLY A 58 -19.90 -15.92 7.80
CA GLY A 58 -19.61 -17.15 8.54
C GLY A 58 -18.41 -17.95 8.04
N LEU A 59 -17.62 -17.44 7.09
CA LEU A 59 -16.42 -18.08 6.54
C LEU A 59 -16.62 -19.57 6.17
N ALA A 60 -17.79 -19.90 5.59
CA ALA A 60 -18.09 -21.23 5.11
C ALA A 60 -17.03 -21.73 4.12
N ASP A 61 -16.94 -23.04 3.87
CA ASP A 61 -15.87 -23.59 3.02
C ASP A 61 -15.90 -23.07 1.56
N ASP A 62 -17.07 -22.56 1.12
CA ASP A 62 -17.29 -21.94 -0.20
C ASP A 62 -17.36 -20.40 -0.16
N PHE A 63 -16.91 -19.77 0.92
CA PHE A 63 -17.00 -18.29 1.10
C PHE A 63 -16.30 -17.49 -0.02
N ASP A 64 -15.34 -18.10 -0.70
CA ASP A 64 -14.53 -17.54 -1.79
C ASP A 64 -14.92 -18.07 -3.18
N SER A 65 -16.10 -18.69 -3.32
CA SER A 65 -16.61 -19.23 -4.58
C SER A 65 -16.90 -18.11 -5.61
N ASP A 66 -16.92 -18.49 -6.89
CA ASP A 66 -17.27 -17.58 -7.98
C ASP A 66 -18.69 -16.99 -7.84
N ALA A 67 -19.62 -17.76 -7.29
CA ALA A 67 -20.97 -17.27 -6.98
C ALA A 67 -20.94 -16.14 -5.92
N GLN A 68 -20.08 -16.27 -4.91
CA GLN A 68 -19.88 -15.21 -3.91
C GLN A 68 -19.22 -13.99 -4.56
N ALA A 69 -18.19 -14.18 -5.39
CA ALA A 69 -17.55 -13.09 -6.12
C ALA A 69 -18.56 -12.29 -6.96
N GLN A 70 -19.44 -12.94 -7.72
CA GLN A 70 -20.46 -12.27 -8.53
C GLN A 70 -21.46 -11.47 -7.67
N ARG A 71 -21.86 -11.99 -6.51
CA ARG A 71 -22.72 -11.26 -5.58
C ARG A 71 -22.05 -10.01 -5.03
N LEU A 72 -20.76 -10.11 -4.66
CA LEU A 72 -19.99 -8.99 -4.13
C LEU A 72 -19.72 -7.92 -5.21
N ILE A 73 -19.42 -8.32 -6.45
CA ILE A 73 -19.30 -7.40 -7.61
C ILE A 73 -20.61 -6.61 -7.77
N ALA A 74 -21.74 -7.31 -7.75
CA ALA A 74 -23.04 -6.66 -7.91
C ALA A 74 -23.39 -5.71 -6.74
N ALA A 75 -22.88 -5.93 -5.54
CA ALA A 75 -23.19 -5.16 -4.33
C ALA A 75 -22.15 -4.06 -4.02
N SER A 76 -20.96 -4.13 -4.60
CA SER A 76 -19.86 -3.21 -4.32
C SER A 76 -20.25 -1.73 -4.52
N GLY A 77 -19.98 -0.91 -3.52
CA GLY A 77 -20.23 0.53 -3.55
C GLY A 77 -21.70 0.95 -3.51
N ARG A 78 -22.66 0.00 -3.35
CA ARG A 78 -24.09 0.33 -3.36
C ARG A 78 -24.63 0.76 -2.00
N GLN A 79 -24.03 0.30 -0.92
CA GLN A 79 -24.45 0.62 0.44
C GLN A 79 -23.25 0.92 1.31
N PRO A 80 -23.37 1.89 2.25
CA PRO A 80 -22.33 2.13 3.23
C PRO A 80 -22.12 0.92 4.14
N LEU A 81 -20.86 0.63 4.44
CA LEU A 81 -20.40 -0.39 5.37
C LEU A 81 -19.52 0.27 6.44
N PRO A 82 -20.10 1.00 7.43
CA PRO A 82 -19.38 2.00 8.22
C PRO A 82 -18.12 1.50 8.91
N GLU A 83 -18.10 0.27 9.43
CA GLU A 83 -16.93 -0.29 10.09
C GLU A 83 -15.81 -0.59 9.09
N THR A 84 -16.12 -1.32 8.03
CA THR A 84 -15.11 -1.76 7.04
C THR A 84 -14.70 -0.63 6.11
N ASP A 85 -15.59 0.29 5.76
CA ASP A 85 -15.25 1.50 5.00
C ASP A 85 -14.23 2.35 5.77
N ARG A 86 -14.49 2.58 7.08
CA ARG A 86 -13.57 3.31 7.94
C ARG A 86 -12.24 2.57 8.08
N PHE A 87 -12.28 1.26 8.29
CA PHE A 87 -11.06 0.46 8.40
C PHE A 87 -10.20 0.56 7.13
N CYS A 88 -10.78 0.42 5.94
CA CYS A 88 -10.04 0.55 4.67
C CYS A 88 -9.35 1.90 4.51
N VAL A 89 -9.99 2.99 4.98
CA VAL A 89 -9.39 4.33 4.93
C VAL A 89 -8.27 4.49 5.96
N GLU A 90 -8.49 4.06 7.20
CA GLU A 90 -7.54 4.25 8.30
C GLU A 90 -6.35 3.27 8.23
N SER A 91 -6.53 2.11 7.60
CA SER A 91 -5.50 1.10 7.38
C SER A 91 -4.78 1.23 6.03
N ALA A 92 -5.04 2.29 5.28
CA ALA A 92 -4.33 2.54 4.02
C ALA A 92 -2.80 2.58 4.25
N GLY A 93 -2.08 1.75 3.46
CA GLY A 93 -0.64 1.55 3.63
C GLY A 93 -0.26 0.26 4.35
N LEU A 94 -1.18 -0.41 5.05
CA LEU A 94 -0.95 -1.79 5.52
C LEU A 94 -0.90 -2.76 4.35
N SER A 95 -0.26 -3.91 4.55
CA SER A 95 -0.33 -5.02 3.61
C SER A 95 -1.80 -5.43 3.40
N ALA A 96 -2.18 -5.68 2.14
CA ALA A 96 -3.53 -6.12 1.81
C ALA A 96 -3.89 -7.44 2.51
N LEU A 97 -2.93 -8.32 2.76
CA LEU A 97 -3.13 -9.53 3.54
C LEU A 97 -3.44 -9.22 5.01
N THR A 98 -2.81 -8.19 5.60
CA THR A 98 -3.18 -7.72 6.96
C THR A 98 -4.61 -7.19 7.00
N GLN A 99 -5.04 -6.46 5.97
CA GLN A 99 -6.41 -5.97 5.89
C GLN A 99 -7.41 -7.12 5.73
N MET A 100 -7.09 -8.17 4.98
CA MET A 100 -7.93 -9.39 4.91
C MET A 100 -7.95 -10.17 6.23
N GLU A 101 -6.80 -10.29 6.89
CA GLU A 101 -6.69 -10.91 8.22
C GLU A 101 -7.61 -10.24 9.23
N PHE A 102 -7.75 -8.92 9.20
CA PHE A 102 -8.72 -8.19 10.03
C PHE A 102 -10.15 -8.74 9.86
N GLY A 103 -10.59 -8.97 8.63
CA GLY A 103 -11.92 -9.55 8.38
C GLY A 103 -12.10 -10.94 9.01
N ILE A 104 -11.09 -11.80 8.90
CA ILE A 104 -11.10 -13.13 9.52
C ILE A 104 -11.13 -13.03 11.05
N ARG A 105 -10.30 -12.16 11.64
CA ARG A 105 -10.26 -11.93 13.10
C ARG A 105 -11.56 -11.36 13.63
N ARG A 106 -12.21 -10.47 12.87
CA ARG A 106 -13.55 -9.95 13.21
C ARG A 106 -14.62 -11.04 13.15
N ALA A 107 -14.57 -11.96 12.18
CA ALA A 107 -15.46 -13.12 12.15
C ALA A 107 -15.29 -13.99 13.40
N ILE A 108 -14.04 -14.27 13.82
CA ILE A 108 -13.73 -14.99 15.07
C ILE A 108 -14.34 -14.25 16.28
N GLN A 109 -14.16 -12.93 16.37
CA GLN A 109 -14.64 -12.11 17.47
C GLN A 109 -16.17 -12.08 17.56
N LEU A 110 -16.85 -12.13 16.41
CA LEU A 110 -18.31 -12.11 16.30
C LEU A 110 -18.94 -13.52 16.43
N GLY A 111 -18.13 -14.57 16.46
CA GLY A 111 -18.62 -15.95 16.45
C GLY A 111 -19.21 -16.38 15.10
N ASN A 112 -18.97 -15.63 14.03
CA ASN A 112 -19.45 -15.92 12.67
C ASN A 112 -18.48 -16.90 11.98
N LEU A 113 -18.53 -18.14 12.37
CA LEU A 113 -17.63 -19.20 11.92
C LEU A 113 -18.39 -20.38 11.32
N PRO A 114 -17.78 -21.15 10.41
CA PRO A 114 -18.40 -22.37 9.91
C PRO A 114 -18.56 -23.37 11.06
N LYS A 115 -19.63 -24.15 11.02
CA LYS A 115 -19.90 -25.19 12.03
C LYS A 115 -18.78 -26.22 12.17
N SER A 116 -18.00 -26.41 11.10
CA SER A 116 -16.80 -27.27 11.06
C SER A 116 -15.59 -26.70 11.78
N ALA A 117 -15.57 -25.38 12.07
CA ALA A 117 -14.44 -24.74 12.74
C ALA A 117 -14.44 -25.07 14.24
N ASN A 118 -13.64 -26.06 14.61
CA ASN A 118 -13.44 -26.42 16.02
C ASN A 118 -12.28 -25.59 16.61
N LEU A 119 -12.55 -24.30 16.90
CA LEU A 119 -11.54 -23.38 17.44
C LEU A 119 -11.67 -23.26 18.95
N PRO A 120 -10.53 -23.19 19.70
CA PRO A 120 -10.51 -23.07 21.16
C PRO A 120 -10.83 -21.63 21.61
N LEU A 121 -12.08 -21.18 21.41
CA LEU A 121 -12.53 -19.80 21.68
C LEU A 121 -12.82 -19.57 23.17
N THR A 122 -11.78 -19.60 23.99
CA THR A 122 -11.88 -19.21 25.40
C THR A 122 -11.97 -17.68 25.54
N PRO A 123 -12.47 -17.16 26.69
CA PRO A 123 -12.47 -15.71 26.95
C PRO A 123 -11.10 -15.06 26.79
N ARG A 124 -10.00 -15.74 27.17
CA ARG A 124 -8.63 -15.26 26.99
C ARG A 124 -8.26 -15.16 25.52
N VAL A 125 -8.55 -16.20 24.72
CA VAL A 125 -8.25 -16.19 23.26
C VAL A 125 -9.01 -15.07 22.56
N LEU A 126 -10.28 -14.84 22.91
CA LEU A 126 -11.07 -13.74 22.35
C LEU A 126 -10.51 -12.37 22.77
N ALA A 127 -10.03 -12.22 24.01
CA ALA A 127 -9.39 -10.99 24.48
C ALA A 127 -8.06 -10.74 23.73
N ASP A 128 -7.22 -11.75 23.55
CA ASP A 128 -5.98 -11.64 22.79
C ASP A 128 -6.26 -11.30 21.31
N ASN A 129 -7.25 -11.94 20.68
CA ASN A 129 -7.70 -11.59 19.32
C ASN A 129 -8.21 -10.13 19.22
N ALA A 130 -8.95 -9.65 20.24
CA ALA A 130 -9.41 -8.25 20.29
C ALA A 130 -8.22 -7.27 20.36
N ARG A 131 -7.16 -7.59 21.10
CA ARG A 131 -5.93 -6.78 21.15
C ARG A 131 -5.23 -6.71 19.79
N VAL A 132 -5.18 -7.82 19.04
CA VAL A 132 -4.64 -7.80 17.67
C VAL A 132 -5.48 -6.88 16.78
N ILE A 133 -6.80 -6.99 16.83
CA ILE A 133 -7.72 -6.13 16.06
C ILE A 133 -7.49 -4.64 16.40
N GLU A 134 -7.34 -4.30 17.69
CA GLU A 134 -7.06 -2.93 18.12
C GLU A 134 -5.74 -2.41 17.54
N ARG A 135 -4.67 -3.21 17.58
CA ARG A 135 -3.37 -2.83 17.01
C ARG A 135 -3.42 -2.67 15.49
N MET A 136 -4.23 -3.47 14.78
CA MET A 136 -4.47 -3.27 13.34
C MET A 136 -5.12 -1.90 13.06
N TRP A 137 -6.06 -1.46 13.90
CA TRP A 137 -6.61 -0.09 13.82
C TRP A 137 -5.56 1.00 14.05
N GLN A 138 -4.52 0.69 14.81
CA GLN A 138 -3.39 1.60 15.06
C GLN A 138 -2.33 1.57 13.95
N GLY A 139 -2.53 0.71 12.93
CA GLY A 139 -1.64 0.58 11.78
C GLY A 139 -0.46 -0.37 12.04
N GLU A 140 -0.58 -1.30 12.98
CA GLU A 140 0.43 -2.32 13.23
C GLU A 140 0.14 -3.58 12.40
N GLU A 141 1.21 -4.33 12.08
CA GLU A 141 1.15 -5.55 11.26
C GLU A 141 1.87 -6.75 11.89
N ARG A 142 2.52 -6.55 13.05
CA ARG A 142 3.29 -7.59 13.76
C ARG A 142 2.66 -7.84 15.12
N PHE A 143 2.32 -9.11 15.41
CA PHE A 143 1.55 -9.51 16.58
C PHE A 143 2.12 -10.75 17.27
N GLU A 144 3.37 -11.09 16.99
CA GLU A 144 4.06 -12.29 17.52
C GLU A 144 4.21 -12.28 19.05
N ASP A 145 4.12 -11.09 19.63
CA ASP A 145 4.13 -10.87 21.08
C ASP A 145 2.78 -11.20 21.77
N ILE A 146 1.70 -11.38 20.99
CA ILE A 146 0.40 -11.78 21.51
C ILE A 146 0.26 -13.30 21.37
N PRO A 147 0.08 -14.05 22.47
CA PRO A 147 -0.09 -15.49 22.42
C PRO A 147 -1.32 -15.90 21.63
N GLU A 148 -1.15 -16.83 20.70
CA GLU A 148 -2.23 -17.32 19.86
C GLU A 148 -2.17 -18.85 19.74
N PRO A 149 -3.28 -19.57 20.00
CA PRO A 149 -3.35 -21.02 19.81
C PRO A 149 -3.03 -21.42 18.36
N ALA A 150 -2.30 -22.52 18.17
CA ALA A 150 -1.92 -23.00 16.84
C ALA A 150 -3.13 -23.20 15.90
N ALA A 151 -4.28 -23.67 16.43
CA ALA A 151 -5.49 -23.84 15.66
C ALA A 151 -6.07 -22.51 15.12
N ILE A 152 -6.03 -21.43 15.92
CA ILE A 152 -6.45 -20.09 15.50
C ILE A 152 -5.51 -19.57 14.41
N ARG A 153 -4.20 -19.69 14.63
CA ARG A 153 -3.18 -19.27 13.66
C ARG A 153 -3.35 -20.01 12.34
N ALA A 154 -3.49 -21.34 12.36
CA ALA A 154 -3.72 -22.13 11.14
C ALA A 154 -4.99 -21.74 10.41
N PHE A 155 -6.08 -21.47 11.15
CA PHE A 155 -7.34 -21.01 10.57
C PHE A 155 -7.21 -19.67 9.86
N ILE A 156 -6.50 -18.70 10.47
CA ILE A 156 -6.23 -17.40 9.88
C ILE A 156 -5.31 -17.52 8.66
N GLN A 157 -4.21 -18.27 8.79
CA GLN A 157 -3.23 -18.46 7.71
C GLN A 157 -3.84 -19.13 6.47
N GLU A 158 -4.77 -20.06 6.66
CA GLU A 158 -5.45 -20.74 5.54
C GLU A 158 -6.45 -19.80 4.85
N ARG A 159 -7.22 -18.99 5.61
CA ARG A 159 -8.33 -18.20 5.05
C ARG A 159 -7.92 -16.83 4.54
N THR A 160 -6.89 -16.23 5.08
CA THR A 160 -6.45 -14.88 4.66
C THR A 160 -6.08 -14.81 3.17
N PRO A 161 -5.26 -15.71 2.62
CA PRO A 161 -4.95 -15.70 1.17
C PRO A 161 -6.18 -16.00 0.30
N ARG A 162 -7.10 -16.84 0.77
CA ARG A 162 -8.35 -17.13 0.06
C ARG A 162 -9.24 -15.90 -0.01
N LEU A 163 -9.41 -15.17 1.10
CA LEU A 163 -10.16 -13.92 1.12
C LEU A 163 -9.51 -12.86 0.22
N PHE A 164 -8.18 -12.80 0.17
CA PHE A 164 -7.50 -11.90 -0.75
C PHE A 164 -7.75 -12.28 -2.21
N ARG A 165 -7.75 -13.58 -2.58
CA ARG A 165 -8.10 -14.02 -3.93
C ARG A 165 -9.55 -13.67 -4.30
N LEU A 166 -10.48 -13.80 -3.35
CA LEU A 166 -11.86 -13.34 -3.53
C LEU A 166 -11.90 -11.84 -3.81
N TYR A 167 -11.22 -11.04 -2.97
CA TYR A 167 -11.10 -9.59 -3.16
C TYR A 167 -10.55 -9.25 -4.56
N GLU A 168 -9.49 -9.90 -5.02
CA GLU A 168 -8.93 -9.69 -6.36
C GLU A 168 -9.95 -9.98 -7.48
N LYS A 169 -10.69 -11.09 -7.37
CA LYS A 169 -11.78 -11.40 -8.33
C LYS A 169 -12.85 -10.32 -8.34
N VAL A 170 -13.26 -9.86 -7.15
CA VAL A 170 -14.28 -8.81 -7.03
C VAL A 170 -13.74 -7.49 -7.57
N LEU A 171 -12.49 -7.14 -7.28
CA LEU A 171 -11.84 -5.92 -7.75
C LEU A 171 -11.74 -5.89 -9.28
N ASN A 172 -11.31 -6.99 -9.89
CA ASN A 172 -11.25 -7.11 -11.35
C ASN A 172 -12.64 -6.87 -11.97
N GLY A 173 -13.66 -7.59 -11.53
CA GLY A 173 -15.00 -7.50 -12.09
C GLY A 173 -15.73 -6.18 -11.77
N ALA A 174 -15.46 -5.57 -10.62
CA ALA A 174 -16.14 -4.33 -10.22
C ALA A 174 -15.55 -3.09 -10.91
N CYS A 175 -14.22 -2.97 -10.99
CA CYS A 175 -13.60 -1.74 -11.46
C CYS A 175 -12.24 -1.90 -12.15
N ARG A 176 -11.33 -2.79 -11.69
CA ARG A 176 -9.93 -2.82 -12.18
C ARG A 176 -9.84 -3.02 -13.68
N ASP A 177 -10.53 -4.04 -14.25
CA ASP A 177 -10.43 -4.34 -15.68
C ASP A 177 -10.87 -3.16 -16.54
N ARG A 178 -11.97 -2.50 -16.14
CA ARG A 178 -12.48 -1.30 -16.82
C ARG A 178 -11.51 -0.11 -16.70
N ASN A 179 -11.01 0.15 -15.49
CA ASN A 179 -10.12 1.28 -15.21
C ASN A 179 -8.78 1.10 -15.91
N THR A 180 -8.22 -0.10 -15.90
CA THR A 180 -6.98 -0.45 -16.61
C THR A 180 -7.15 -0.34 -18.13
N ALA A 181 -8.30 -0.77 -18.67
CA ALA A 181 -8.60 -0.61 -20.09
C ALA A 181 -8.75 0.87 -20.50
N ASP A 182 -9.34 1.73 -19.64
CA ASP A 182 -9.38 3.18 -19.88
C ASP A 182 -7.99 3.82 -19.72
N ALA A 183 -7.21 3.39 -18.74
CA ALA A 183 -5.86 3.87 -18.51
C ALA A 183 -4.92 3.59 -19.71
N ARG A 184 -5.03 2.43 -20.34
CA ARG A 184 -4.28 2.14 -21.58
C ARG A 184 -4.62 3.09 -22.75
N LYS A 185 -5.83 3.61 -22.79
CA LYS A 185 -6.27 4.58 -23.82
C LYS A 185 -5.93 6.02 -23.44
N ASN A 186 -5.96 6.34 -22.16
CA ASN A 186 -5.83 7.68 -21.60
C ASN A 186 -4.88 7.70 -20.40
N PRO A 187 -3.61 7.27 -20.52
CA PRO A 187 -2.73 7.05 -19.40
C PRO A 187 -2.47 8.32 -18.55
N ALA A 188 -2.39 9.48 -19.20
CA ALA A 188 -2.19 10.76 -18.50
C ALA A 188 -3.32 11.12 -17.53
N LYS A 189 -4.57 10.69 -17.80
CA LYS A 189 -5.72 10.88 -16.91
C LYS A 189 -5.59 10.08 -15.60
N TRP A 190 -4.90 8.95 -15.68
CA TRP A 190 -4.77 7.99 -14.60
C TRP A 190 -3.43 8.06 -13.87
N ARG A 191 -2.61 9.07 -14.20
CA ARG A 191 -1.36 9.38 -13.49
C ARG A 191 -1.50 10.64 -12.65
N VAL A 192 -0.75 10.70 -11.56
CA VAL A 192 -0.49 11.97 -10.88
C VAL A 192 0.26 12.90 -11.85
N PRO A 193 -0.16 14.17 -12.00
CA PRO A 193 0.48 15.08 -12.95
C PRO A 193 1.99 15.18 -12.79
N GLY A 194 2.73 15.09 -13.89
CA GLY A 194 4.19 15.14 -13.92
C GLY A 194 4.91 13.87 -13.45
N SER A 195 4.16 12.84 -13.07
CA SER A 195 4.69 11.60 -12.49
C SER A 195 5.64 10.85 -13.44
N LEU A 196 5.22 10.66 -14.70
CA LEU A 196 6.05 9.96 -15.70
C LEU A 196 7.35 10.72 -15.98
N GLU A 197 7.25 12.03 -16.19
CA GLU A 197 8.36 12.92 -16.49
C GLU A 197 9.35 13.00 -15.31
N PHE A 198 8.83 12.94 -14.08
CA PHE A 198 9.67 12.91 -12.88
C PHE A 198 10.42 11.59 -12.74
N MET A 199 9.75 10.46 -12.97
CA MET A 199 10.39 9.14 -12.96
C MET A 199 11.46 9.02 -14.06
N GLN A 200 11.17 9.51 -15.28
CA GLN A 200 12.12 9.59 -16.39
C GLN A 200 13.32 10.48 -16.02
N TYR A 201 13.07 11.59 -15.35
CA TYR A 201 14.12 12.49 -14.88
C TYR A 201 15.06 11.81 -13.88
N LEU A 202 14.51 11.15 -12.85
CA LEU A 202 15.31 10.39 -11.88
C LEU A 202 16.15 9.29 -12.57
N HIS A 203 15.52 8.53 -13.47
CA HIS A 203 16.21 7.50 -14.25
C HIS A 203 17.34 8.09 -15.10
N GLY A 204 17.11 9.23 -15.76
CA GLY A 204 18.12 9.97 -16.54
C GLY A 204 19.30 10.47 -15.70
N LEU A 205 19.10 10.71 -14.40
CA LEU A 205 20.16 11.02 -13.44
C LEU A 205 20.92 9.77 -12.94
N GLY A 206 20.52 8.57 -13.39
CA GLY A 206 21.10 7.30 -12.96
C GLY A 206 20.56 6.80 -11.61
N VAL A 207 19.42 7.33 -11.14
CA VAL A 207 18.71 6.82 -9.98
C VAL A 207 17.94 5.56 -10.38
N LYS A 208 18.11 4.48 -9.61
CA LYS A 208 17.36 3.24 -9.79
C LYS A 208 16.03 3.32 -9.05
N ASN A 209 14.94 3.30 -9.80
CA ASN A 209 13.59 3.40 -9.23
C ASN A 209 13.00 2.02 -8.99
N TYR A 210 12.33 1.84 -7.86
CA TYR A 210 11.61 0.63 -7.46
C TYR A 210 10.22 1.00 -7.01
N PHE A 211 9.22 0.24 -7.44
CA PHE A 211 7.89 0.32 -6.84
C PHE A 211 7.79 -0.64 -5.66
N VAL A 212 7.22 -0.17 -4.56
CA VAL A 212 6.92 -0.98 -3.36
C VAL A 212 5.47 -0.78 -2.97
N THR A 213 4.71 -1.88 -2.92
CA THR A 213 3.27 -1.86 -2.60
C THR A 213 2.93 -2.79 -1.43
N GLY A 214 1.82 -2.53 -0.76
CA GLY A 214 1.22 -3.46 0.21
C GLY A 214 0.44 -4.62 -0.43
N ALA A 215 0.22 -4.60 -1.75
CA ALA A 215 -0.49 -5.65 -2.46
C ALA A 215 0.35 -6.92 -2.61
N VAL A 216 -0.32 -8.01 -2.96
CA VAL A 216 0.35 -9.24 -3.44
C VAL A 216 0.78 -9.02 -4.89
N ILE A 217 2.05 -9.32 -5.17
CA ILE A 217 2.64 -9.19 -6.51
C ILE A 217 2.73 -10.56 -7.15
N TYR A 218 2.29 -10.62 -8.40
CA TYR A 218 2.41 -11.79 -9.25
C TYR A 218 2.70 -11.36 -10.70
N PRO A 219 3.36 -12.22 -11.52
CA PRO A 219 3.94 -11.81 -12.81
C PRO A 219 2.95 -11.30 -13.85
N GLU A 220 1.68 -11.74 -13.77
CA GLU A 220 0.64 -11.40 -14.74
C GLU A 220 -0.63 -10.96 -14.02
N GLY A 221 -1.12 -9.77 -14.36
CA GLY A 221 -2.34 -9.20 -13.78
C GLY A 221 -2.11 -8.29 -12.57
N GLY A 222 -3.19 -7.95 -11.88
CA GLY A 222 -3.19 -7.13 -10.66
C GLY A 222 -2.44 -5.81 -10.82
N MET A 223 -1.67 -5.46 -9.81
CA MET A 223 -0.90 -4.21 -9.74
C MET A 223 0.10 -4.06 -10.91
N TYR A 224 0.65 -5.18 -11.41
CA TYR A 224 1.60 -5.13 -12.52
C TYR A 224 0.95 -4.57 -13.80
N GLU A 225 -0.26 -5.04 -14.12
CA GLU A 225 -1.03 -4.55 -15.28
C GLU A 225 -1.47 -3.09 -15.12
N GLU A 226 -1.84 -2.68 -13.91
CA GLU A 226 -2.19 -1.29 -13.62
C GLU A 226 -1.02 -0.34 -13.87
N VAL A 227 0.16 -0.70 -13.40
CA VAL A 227 1.39 0.10 -13.56
C VAL A 227 1.79 0.20 -15.03
N LEU A 228 1.71 -0.91 -15.79
CA LEU A 228 1.96 -0.89 -17.23
C LEU A 228 0.92 -0.06 -18.00
N ALA A 229 -0.35 -0.09 -17.58
CA ALA A 229 -1.43 0.67 -18.21
C ALA A 229 -1.23 2.19 -18.10
N VAL A 230 -0.53 2.65 -17.07
CA VAL A 230 -0.14 4.04 -16.89
C VAL A 230 1.29 4.33 -17.36
N GLU A 231 1.85 3.48 -18.23
CA GLU A 231 3.11 3.66 -18.98
C GLU A 231 4.39 3.63 -18.13
N PHE A 232 4.37 3.04 -16.94
CA PHE A 232 5.62 2.80 -16.21
C PHE A 232 6.24 1.48 -16.67
N ALA A 233 7.34 1.57 -17.43
CA ALA A 233 8.08 0.41 -17.89
C ALA A 233 8.88 -0.23 -16.74
N ILE A 234 8.61 -1.51 -16.46
CA ILE A 234 9.24 -2.28 -15.37
C ILE A 234 10.20 -3.33 -15.94
N GLY A 235 11.34 -3.47 -15.31
CA GLY A 235 12.34 -4.51 -15.60
C GLY A 235 13.77 -3.99 -15.46
N PRO A 236 14.75 -4.87 -15.40
CA PRO A 236 16.16 -4.48 -15.24
C PRO A 236 16.59 -3.44 -16.27
N GLY A 237 17.15 -2.32 -15.81
CA GLY A 237 17.62 -1.22 -16.66
C GLY A 237 16.49 -0.36 -17.28
N LYS A 238 15.23 -0.65 -17.00
CA LYS A 238 14.12 0.20 -17.41
C LYS A 238 13.89 1.32 -16.39
N MET A 239 12.92 2.19 -16.68
CA MET A 239 12.55 3.31 -15.82
C MET A 239 12.26 2.88 -14.36
N VAL A 240 11.67 1.72 -14.17
CA VAL A 240 11.45 1.04 -12.88
C VAL A 240 12.15 -0.31 -12.93
N GLU A 241 13.11 -0.55 -12.03
CA GLU A 241 13.91 -1.78 -12.00
C GLU A 241 13.06 -3.00 -11.61
N ALA A 242 12.16 -2.84 -10.63
CA ALA A 242 11.26 -3.90 -10.16
C ALA A 242 10.03 -3.33 -9.43
N LEU A 243 9.01 -4.18 -9.33
CA LEU A 243 7.81 -4.00 -8.50
C LEU A 243 7.87 -5.05 -7.38
N GLU A 244 7.85 -4.59 -6.13
CA GLU A 244 8.06 -5.39 -4.94
C GLU A 244 6.83 -5.29 -4.01
N GLY A 245 6.49 -6.39 -3.33
CA GLY A 245 5.35 -6.46 -2.44
C GLY A 245 5.24 -7.80 -1.72
N SER A 246 4.06 -8.10 -1.18
CA SER A 246 3.76 -9.42 -0.61
C SER A 246 3.70 -10.50 -1.69
N SER A 247 3.93 -11.76 -1.31
CA SER A 247 3.60 -12.93 -2.14
C SER A 247 2.38 -13.66 -1.59
N TRP A 248 1.84 -14.63 -2.34
CA TRP A 248 0.66 -15.39 -1.91
C TRP A 248 0.82 -16.18 -0.61
N ASP A 249 2.03 -16.59 -0.32
CA ASP A 249 2.44 -17.42 0.82
C ASP A 249 3.14 -16.62 1.93
N ARG A 250 3.47 -15.35 1.66
CA ARG A 250 4.20 -14.51 2.62
C ARG A 250 3.62 -13.10 2.66
N LYS A 251 2.98 -12.77 3.78
CA LYS A 251 2.62 -11.40 4.12
C LYS A 251 3.89 -10.61 4.43
N MET A 252 4.09 -9.50 3.73
CA MET A 252 5.23 -8.61 3.92
C MET A 252 4.75 -7.17 4.10
N PRO A 253 4.88 -6.59 5.30
CA PRO A 253 4.72 -5.16 5.51
C PRO A 253 5.67 -4.35 4.62
N LYS A 254 5.23 -3.18 4.15
CA LYS A 254 6.04 -2.33 3.24
C LYS A 254 7.43 -2.01 3.80
N ASP A 255 7.56 -1.80 5.12
CA ASP A 255 8.86 -1.54 5.75
C ASP A 255 9.80 -2.74 5.69
N GLU A 256 9.26 -3.97 5.75
CA GLU A 256 10.02 -5.20 5.59
C GLU A 256 10.48 -5.36 4.13
N VAL A 257 9.58 -5.14 3.16
CA VAL A 257 9.93 -5.12 1.73
C VAL A 257 11.07 -4.14 1.47
N MET A 258 10.98 -2.92 2.02
CA MET A 258 12.04 -1.91 1.86
C MET A 258 13.36 -2.35 2.49
N ARG A 259 13.35 -2.92 3.70
CA ARG A 259 14.58 -3.43 4.37
C ARG A 259 15.24 -4.56 3.59
N GLU A 260 14.43 -5.53 3.11
CA GLU A 260 14.94 -6.63 2.29
C GLU A 260 15.52 -6.11 0.97
N LEU A 261 14.86 -5.14 0.34
CA LEU A 261 15.33 -4.51 -0.88
C LEU A 261 16.69 -3.81 -0.66
N PHE A 262 16.83 -2.98 0.37
CA PHE A 262 18.11 -2.33 0.69
C PHE A 262 19.22 -3.33 1.03
N THR A 263 18.90 -4.40 1.75
CA THR A 263 19.86 -5.47 2.06
C THR A 263 20.32 -6.20 0.79
N ARG A 264 19.38 -6.61 -0.06
CA ARG A 264 19.65 -7.32 -1.32
C ARG A 264 20.50 -6.47 -2.29
N LEU A 265 20.20 -5.17 -2.37
CA LEU A 265 20.90 -4.24 -3.24
C LEU A 265 22.17 -3.67 -2.62
N GLN A 266 22.45 -3.96 -1.35
CA GLN A 266 23.57 -3.40 -0.59
C GLN A 266 23.58 -1.86 -0.60
N VAL A 267 22.40 -1.25 -0.44
CA VAL A 267 22.20 0.21 -0.44
C VAL A 267 22.12 0.72 0.98
N ASP A 268 22.91 1.72 1.30
CA ASP A 268 22.72 2.52 2.51
C ASP A 268 21.43 3.34 2.38
N PRO A 269 20.44 3.17 3.29
CA PRO A 269 19.20 3.91 3.25
C PRO A 269 19.37 5.43 3.17
N SER A 270 20.45 5.98 3.70
CA SER A 270 20.76 7.41 3.60
C SER A 270 20.96 7.90 2.15
N HIS A 271 21.22 7.00 1.21
CA HIS A 271 21.31 7.27 -0.22
C HIS A 271 20.04 6.95 -1.00
N ALA A 272 18.96 6.68 -0.30
CA ALA A 272 17.65 6.41 -0.90
C ALA A 272 16.68 7.60 -0.72
N LEU A 273 15.83 7.78 -1.73
CA LEU A 273 14.67 8.66 -1.72
C LEU A 273 13.42 7.78 -1.61
N VAL A 274 12.58 7.99 -0.60
CA VAL A 274 11.31 7.30 -0.44
C VAL A 274 10.18 8.26 -0.74
N ILE A 275 9.28 7.87 -1.65
CA ILE A 275 8.16 8.70 -2.14
C ILE A 275 6.87 7.93 -1.94
N GLY A 276 5.89 8.54 -1.30
CA GLY A 276 4.59 7.90 -1.05
C GLY A 276 3.55 8.86 -0.50
N ASP A 277 2.30 8.40 -0.45
CA ASP A 277 1.20 9.14 0.18
C ASP A 277 0.70 8.45 1.46
N GLY A 278 1.19 7.25 1.75
CA GLY A 278 0.77 6.43 2.88
C GLY A 278 1.63 6.61 4.13
N ARG A 279 1.03 6.25 5.26
CA ARG A 279 1.66 6.27 6.58
C ARG A 279 2.90 5.36 6.65
N THR A 280 2.79 4.14 6.12
CA THR A 280 3.77 3.06 6.35
C THR A 280 5.11 3.39 5.71
N GLU A 281 5.13 3.71 4.42
CA GLU A 281 6.37 4.01 3.71
C GLU A 281 7.01 5.33 4.18
N MET A 282 6.21 6.35 4.54
CA MET A 282 6.75 7.61 5.03
C MET A 282 7.40 7.44 6.40
N LYS A 283 6.74 6.74 7.32
CA LYS A 283 7.31 6.42 8.62
C LYS A 283 8.55 5.55 8.49
N ALA A 284 8.48 4.47 7.71
CA ALA A 284 9.58 3.55 7.50
C ALA A 284 10.80 4.24 6.87
N GLY A 285 10.59 5.05 5.82
CA GLY A 285 11.65 5.82 5.18
C GLY A 285 12.35 6.78 6.15
N THR A 286 11.57 7.47 6.98
CA THR A 286 12.12 8.38 8.00
C THR A 286 12.91 7.61 9.06
N ASP A 287 12.37 6.53 9.60
CA ASP A 287 13.01 5.70 10.62
C ASP A 287 14.32 5.05 10.12
N MET A 288 14.41 4.72 8.84
CA MET A 288 15.61 4.19 8.20
C MET A 288 16.63 5.29 7.82
N GLY A 289 16.28 6.57 7.96
CA GLY A 289 17.16 7.69 7.61
C GLY A 289 17.22 8.02 6.12
N CYS A 290 16.28 7.55 5.33
CA CYS A 290 16.11 7.92 3.93
C CYS A 290 15.75 9.41 3.78
N VAL A 291 15.95 9.96 2.60
CA VAL A 291 15.26 11.19 2.20
C VAL A 291 13.81 10.84 1.89
N THR A 292 12.86 11.55 2.46
CA THR A 292 11.43 11.26 2.30
C THR A 292 10.68 12.41 1.63
N MET A 293 9.88 12.06 0.64
CA MET A 293 9.02 12.98 -0.11
C MET A 293 7.58 12.47 -0.08
N SER A 294 6.74 13.15 0.64
CA SER A 294 5.32 12.82 0.76
C SER A 294 4.55 13.43 -0.41
N ARG A 295 3.83 12.62 -1.19
CA ARG A 295 2.92 13.11 -2.22
C ARG A 295 1.51 13.18 -1.65
N LEU A 296 0.97 14.38 -1.43
CA LEU A 296 -0.36 14.58 -0.85
C LEU A 296 -1.18 15.58 -1.66
N PRO A 297 -2.46 15.30 -1.96
CA PRO A 297 -3.35 16.29 -2.52
C PRO A 297 -3.55 17.45 -1.53
N HIS A 298 -3.90 18.63 -2.06
CA HIS A 298 -4.00 19.87 -1.27
C HIS A 298 -4.94 19.77 -0.06
N ASP A 299 -5.99 18.98 -0.16
CA ASP A 299 -7.02 18.79 0.85
C ASP A 299 -6.72 17.72 1.90
N ALA A 300 -5.60 16.99 1.77
CA ALA A 300 -5.20 15.90 2.66
C ALA A 300 -4.60 16.40 4.00
N LYS A 301 -5.31 17.27 4.72
CA LYS A 301 -4.81 17.93 5.95
C LYS A 301 -4.36 16.95 7.04
N ARG A 302 -5.18 15.91 7.31
CA ARG A 302 -4.88 14.93 8.36
C ARG A 302 -3.62 14.12 8.02
N GLN A 303 -3.47 13.66 6.76
CA GLN A 303 -2.28 12.95 6.31
C GLN A 303 -1.05 13.87 6.38
N ARG A 304 -1.20 15.13 5.99
CA ARG A 304 -0.11 16.11 6.10
C ARG A 304 0.37 16.29 7.54
N GLU A 305 -0.54 16.48 8.49
CA GLU A 305 -0.19 16.60 9.93
C GLU A 305 0.54 15.35 10.42
N MET A 306 0.08 14.16 10.05
CA MET A 306 0.70 12.90 10.40
C MET A 306 2.11 12.78 9.82
N HIS A 307 2.30 13.09 8.53
CA HIS A 307 3.61 12.99 7.87
C HIS A 307 4.61 14.03 8.40
N VAL A 308 4.16 15.24 8.71
CA VAL A 308 4.96 16.24 9.44
C VAL A 308 5.38 15.69 10.80
N GLY A 309 4.47 15.04 11.52
CA GLY A 309 4.75 14.39 12.80
C GLY A 309 5.79 13.26 12.71
N PHE A 310 5.89 12.56 11.60
CA PHE A 310 6.96 11.57 11.33
C PHE A 310 8.30 12.24 11.03
N GLY A 311 8.32 13.53 10.66
CA GLY A 311 9.52 14.25 10.29
C GLY A 311 9.97 13.99 8.86
N VAL A 312 9.02 13.84 7.92
CA VAL A 312 9.33 13.77 6.48
C VAL A 312 10.12 15.01 6.02
N ASN A 313 10.87 14.88 4.96
CA ASN A 313 11.69 16.00 4.48
C ASN A 313 10.89 16.95 3.60
N TYR A 314 10.09 16.41 2.68
CA TYR A 314 9.37 17.18 1.66
C TYR A 314 7.93 16.73 1.56
N ILE A 315 7.03 17.67 1.22
CA ILE A 315 5.66 17.39 0.80
C ILE A 315 5.43 18.05 -0.55
N VAL A 316 4.82 17.30 -1.49
CA VAL A 316 4.47 17.77 -2.83
C VAL A 316 3.03 17.41 -3.17
N GLU A 317 2.33 18.24 -3.95
CA GLU A 317 0.99 17.93 -4.44
C GLU A 317 1.03 17.06 -5.71
N ASP A 318 1.99 17.34 -6.57
CA ASP A 318 2.26 16.63 -7.82
C ASP A 318 3.72 16.85 -8.23
N TYR A 319 4.09 16.40 -9.43
CA TYR A 319 5.49 16.44 -9.89
C TYR A 319 5.74 17.46 -11.02
N VAL A 320 4.79 18.37 -11.29
CA VAL A 320 4.96 19.37 -12.38
C VAL A 320 5.80 20.56 -11.97
N ASP A 321 6.00 20.81 -10.68
CA ASP A 321 6.75 21.97 -10.20
C ASP A 321 8.22 21.89 -10.62
N PRO A 322 8.72 22.86 -11.41
CA PRO A 322 10.14 22.89 -11.83
C PRO A 322 11.13 22.93 -10.67
N VAL A 323 10.70 23.29 -9.47
CA VAL A 323 11.55 23.32 -8.27
C VAL A 323 12.05 21.94 -7.90
N LEU A 324 11.32 20.87 -8.25
CA LEU A 324 11.76 19.48 -8.03
C LEU A 324 13.06 19.16 -8.77
N ARG A 325 13.23 19.71 -9.99
CA ARG A 325 14.48 19.57 -10.75
C ARG A 325 15.64 20.41 -10.17
N LYS A 326 15.33 21.44 -9.38
CA LYS A 326 16.34 22.19 -8.62
C LYS A 326 16.68 21.48 -7.32
N LEU A 327 15.71 20.81 -6.70
CA LEU A 327 15.89 20.03 -5.49
C LEU A 327 16.74 18.78 -5.76
N ILE A 328 16.48 18.07 -6.87
CA ILE A 328 17.19 16.84 -7.25
C ILE A 328 17.98 17.10 -8.53
N GLN A 329 19.28 17.09 -8.46
CA GLN A 329 20.19 17.48 -9.55
C GLN A 329 21.22 16.38 -9.85
N ALA A 330 21.96 16.54 -10.98
CA ALA A 330 23.08 15.68 -11.37
C ALA A 330 24.29 15.81 -10.41
#